data_05d088d73ba042655054dd179ad6a97f
#
_entry.id   05d088d73ba042655054dd179ad6a97f
#
_cell.length_a   1.000
_cell.length_b   1.000
_cell.length_c   1.000
_cell.angle_alpha   90.00
_cell.angle_beta   90.00
_cell.angle_gamma   90.00
#
_symmetry.space_group_name_H-M   'P 1'
#
loop_
_entity.id
_entity.type
_entity.pdbx_description
1 polymer ?
#
loop_
_entity_poly.entity_id
_entity_poly.type
_entity_poly.pdbx_seq_one_letter_code
_entity_poly.pdbx_strand_id
1 'polypeptide(L)'
;DMNLAPSYTDMHETLWKSYYAAIFRCNEFIDKGEGIIWDDENAKNTYLGEAHALRALCYFDMLRLWENIPLLEHATSDVVPQAVPDSVYSLVFRDLKYAIEHIPANAYPKKNAATNDGHVTKYGAEAILARAYLFYSGYYGKEPDQLGLTKADALAACEDIIASGEFS
;
A
#
# COMPACT_ATOMS: atom_id res chain seq x y z
N ASP A 1 6.39 13.92 28.49
CA ASP A 1 7.40 12.92 28.12
C ASP A 1 6.67 11.62 27.76
N MET A 2 6.56 11.33 26.45
CA MET A 2 6.12 10.02 26.01
C MET A 2 7.26 9.02 26.27
N ASN A 3 7.24 8.39 27.44
CA ASN A 3 8.18 7.35 27.80
C ASN A 3 7.66 6.03 27.23
N LEU A 4 8.02 5.71 25.98
CA LEU A 4 7.69 4.44 25.35
C LEU A 4 8.55 3.34 26.00
N ALA A 5 8.09 2.80 27.11
CA ALA A 5 8.75 1.64 27.73
C ALA A 5 8.32 0.35 27.01
N PRO A 6 9.19 -0.66 26.92
CA PRO A 6 8.84 -1.98 26.36
C PRO A 6 7.64 -2.66 27.02
N SER A 7 7.23 -2.17 28.20
CA SER A 7 6.07 -2.66 28.95
C SER A 7 4.69 -2.15 28.45
N TYR A 8 4.66 -1.19 27.51
CA TYR A 8 3.40 -0.73 26.89
C TYR A 8 2.98 -1.67 25.74
N THR A 9 2.82 -2.94 26.05
CA THR A 9 2.45 -3.98 25.05
C THR A 9 1.07 -3.77 24.47
N ASP A 10 0.11 -3.28 25.25
CA ASP A 10 -1.30 -3.18 24.83
C ASP A 10 -1.51 -2.28 23.58
N MET A 11 -0.84 -1.14 23.54
CA MET A 11 -0.96 -0.22 22.39
C MET A 11 -0.33 -0.82 21.13
N HIS A 12 0.85 -1.41 21.27
CA HIS A 12 1.56 -2.04 20.15
C HIS A 12 0.81 -3.27 19.64
N GLU A 13 0.28 -4.09 20.55
CA GLU A 13 -0.50 -5.28 20.23
C GLU A 13 -1.79 -4.93 19.49
N THR A 14 -2.52 -3.92 19.96
CA THR A 14 -3.76 -3.45 19.32
C THR A 14 -3.48 -2.94 17.91
N LEU A 15 -2.43 -2.14 17.74
CA LEU A 15 -2.04 -1.61 16.44
C LEU A 15 -1.61 -2.72 15.49
N TRP A 16 -0.78 -3.65 15.94
CA TRP A 16 -0.36 -4.83 15.19
C TRP A 16 -1.55 -5.65 14.70
N LYS A 17 -2.46 -5.99 15.60
CA LYS A 17 -3.68 -6.74 15.27
C LYS A 17 -4.57 -6.02 14.26
N SER A 18 -4.67 -4.70 14.38
CA SER A 18 -5.47 -3.87 13.47
C SER A 18 -4.90 -3.88 12.05
N TYR A 19 -3.58 -3.75 11.89
CA TYR A 19 -2.94 -3.83 10.59
C TYR A 19 -3.11 -5.22 9.95
N TYR A 20 -2.87 -6.30 10.71
CA TYR A 20 -3.05 -7.65 10.15
C TYR A 20 -4.50 -7.99 9.86
N ALA A 21 -5.46 -7.44 10.63
CA ALA A 21 -6.88 -7.58 10.28
C ALA A 21 -7.23 -6.86 8.97
N ALA A 22 -6.64 -5.69 8.71
CA ALA A 22 -6.81 -4.99 7.45
C ALA A 22 -6.15 -5.74 6.29
N ILE A 23 -4.90 -6.20 6.47
CA ILE A 23 -4.18 -7.01 5.48
C ILE A 23 -4.96 -8.30 5.14
N PHE A 24 -5.49 -9.00 6.15
CA PHE A 24 -6.30 -10.20 5.93
C PHE A 24 -7.52 -9.91 5.06
N ARG A 25 -8.23 -8.81 5.31
CA ARG A 25 -9.40 -8.42 4.51
C ARG A 25 -9.02 -8.04 3.08
N CYS A 26 -7.89 -7.35 2.89
CA CYS A 26 -7.37 -7.05 1.56
C CYS A 26 -7.02 -8.34 0.82
N ASN A 27 -6.31 -9.27 1.47
CA ASN A 27 -5.97 -10.56 0.90
C ASN A 27 -7.23 -11.36 0.51
N GLU A 28 -8.19 -11.46 1.43
CA GLU A 28 -9.46 -12.15 1.17
C GLU A 28 -10.21 -11.56 -0.03
N PHE A 29 -10.23 -10.22 -0.14
CA PHE A 29 -10.88 -9.55 -1.26
C PHE A 29 -10.13 -9.77 -2.57
N ILE A 30 -8.79 -9.69 -2.57
CA ILE A 30 -7.97 -9.92 -3.75
C ILE A 30 -8.11 -11.38 -4.21
N ASP A 31 -7.95 -12.36 -3.30
CA ASP A 31 -8.04 -13.79 -3.62
C ASP A 31 -9.40 -14.16 -4.22
N LYS A 32 -10.49 -13.57 -3.73
CA LYS A 32 -11.84 -13.83 -4.23
C LYS A 32 -12.19 -12.99 -5.46
N GLY A 33 -11.76 -11.74 -5.48
CA GLY A 33 -12.11 -10.77 -6.51
C GLY A 33 -11.63 -11.16 -7.91
N GLU A 34 -10.49 -11.82 -8.00
CA GLU A 34 -9.98 -12.37 -9.25
C GLU A 34 -10.88 -13.46 -9.85
N GLY A 35 -11.57 -14.23 -9.02
CA GLY A 35 -12.46 -15.30 -9.42
C GLY A 35 -13.93 -14.92 -9.66
N ILE A 36 -14.30 -13.68 -9.36
CA ILE A 36 -15.68 -13.19 -9.54
C ILE A 36 -15.91 -12.79 -11.00
N ILE A 37 -17.11 -13.09 -11.51
CA ILE A 37 -17.57 -12.52 -12.79
C ILE A 37 -18.10 -11.10 -12.50
N TRP A 38 -17.41 -10.10 -13.02
CA TRP A 38 -17.78 -8.69 -12.85
C TRP A 38 -18.59 -8.21 -14.05
N ASP A 39 -19.67 -7.50 -13.79
CA ASP A 39 -20.48 -6.86 -14.83
C ASP A 39 -19.80 -5.61 -15.42
N ASP A 40 -18.89 -5.00 -14.64
CA ASP A 40 -18.12 -3.81 -15.02
C ASP A 40 -16.64 -4.00 -14.70
N GLU A 41 -15.81 -4.08 -15.73
CA GLU A 41 -14.36 -4.25 -15.61
C GLU A 41 -13.68 -3.02 -14.99
N ASN A 42 -14.22 -1.81 -15.17
CA ASN A 42 -13.70 -0.62 -14.51
C ASN A 42 -13.94 -0.67 -13.00
N ALA A 43 -15.11 -1.15 -12.58
CA ALA A 43 -15.42 -1.35 -11.17
C ALA A 43 -14.47 -2.41 -10.56
N LYS A 44 -14.26 -3.54 -11.24
CA LYS A 44 -13.29 -4.56 -10.84
C LYS A 44 -11.91 -3.95 -10.64
N ASN A 45 -11.38 -3.29 -11.65
CA ASN A 45 -10.06 -2.69 -11.64
C ASN A 45 -9.92 -1.67 -10.51
N THR A 46 -10.93 -0.84 -10.31
CA THR A 46 -10.95 0.15 -9.24
C THR A 46 -10.89 -0.51 -7.86
N TYR A 47 -11.77 -1.46 -7.58
CA TYR A 47 -11.85 -2.08 -6.25
C TYR A 47 -10.66 -2.98 -5.94
N LEU A 48 -10.16 -3.75 -6.91
CA LEU A 48 -8.94 -4.54 -6.73
C LEU A 48 -7.72 -3.63 -6.54
N GLY A 49 -7.62 -2.56 -7.34
CA GLY A 49 -6.58 -1.55 -7.19
C GLY A 49 -6.58 -0.90 -5.80
N GLU A 50 -7.76 -0.56 -5.27
CA GLU A 50 -7.89 -0.03 -3.91
C GLU A 50 -7.43 -1.04 -2.85
N ALA A 51 -7.81 -2.31 -3.00
CA ALA A 51 -7.41 -3.36 -2.05
C ALA A 51 -5.89 -3.56 -2.04
N HIS A 52 -5.24 -3.56 -3.22
CA HIS A 52 -3.79 -3.60 -3.34
C HIS A 52 -3.13 -2.37 -2.69
N ALA A 53 -3.62 -1.16 -2.98
CA ALA A 53 -3.07 0.06 -2.39
C ALA A 53 -3.19 0.10 -0.86
N LEU A 54 -4.32 -0.34 -0.31
CA LEU A 54 -4.55 -0.41 1.14
C LEU A 54 -3.65 -1.45 1.80
N ARG A 55 -3.46 -2.62 1.17
CA ARG A 55 -2.51 -3.64 1.66
C ARG A 55 -1.09 -3.10 1.67
N ALA A 56 -0.68 -2.46 0.59
CA ALA A 56 0.63 -1.82 0.49
C ALA A 56 0.85 -0.76 1.56
N LEU A 57 -0.14 0.10 1.81
CA LEU A 57 -0.07 1.13 2.85
C LEU A 57 0.10 0.50 4.24
N CYS A 58 -0.69 -0.53 4.55
CA CYS A 58 -0.57 -1.25 5.82
C CYS A 58 0.83 -1.84 6.01
N TYR A 59 1.36 -2.54 5.01
CA TYR A 59 2.70 -3.10 5.07
C TYR A 59 3.79 -2.03 5.15
N PHE A 60 3.66 -0.94 4.40
CA PHE A 60 4.62 0.17 4.46
C PHE A 60 4.65 0.83 5.85
N ASP A 61 3.50 1.02 6.48
CA ASP A 61 3.45 1.54 7.85
C ASP A 61 4.07 0.56 8.86
N MET A 62 3.75 -0.73 8.73
CA MET A 62 4.30 -1.77 9.60
C MET A 62 5.82 -1.91 9.47
N LEU A 63 6.37 -1.82 8.25
CA LEU A 63 7.82 -1.83 8.02
C LEU A 63 8.53 -0.70 8.78
N ARG A 64 7.94 0.49 8.79
CA ARG A 64 8.50 1.65 9.50
C ARG A 64 8.42 1.54 11.02
N LEU A 65 7.47 0.72 11.53
CA LEU A 65 7.26 0.53 12.97
C LEU A 65 8.03 -0.65 13.53
N TRP A 66 8.12 -1.77 12.79
CA TRP A 66 8.65 -3.04 13.30
C TRP A 66 9.75 -3.67 12.45
N GLU A 67 9.99 -3.16 11.26
CA GLU A 67 11.01 -3.60 10.31
C GLU A 67 10.80 -5.05 9.83
N ASN A 68 11.06 -6.07 10.66
CA ASN A 68 10.86 -7.48 10.32
C ASN A 68 9.47 -7.93 10.74
N ILE A 69 8.63 -8.25 9.77
CA ILE A 69 7.21 -8.58 9.97
C ILE A 69 6.81 -9.80 9.12
N PRO A 70 5.84 -10.60 9.57
CA PRO A 70 5.27 -11.67 8.74
C PRO A 70 4.70 -11.14 7.43
N LEU A 71 5.05 -11.79 6.32
CA LEU A 71 4.54 -11.47 4.99
C LEU A 71 3.43 -12.46 4.61
N LEU A 72 2.20 -11.95 4.51
CA LEU A 72 0.99 -12.70 4.15
C LEU A 72 0.46 -12.17 2.83
N GLU A 73 0.62 -12.91 1.75
CA GLU A 73 0.14 -12.52 0.41
C GLU A 73 -1.28 -13.02 0.12
N HIS A 74 -1.75 -14.01 0.89
CA HIS A 74 -3.07 -14.61 0.79
C HIS A 74 -3.78 -14.62 2.14
N ALA A 75 -5.11 -14.75 2.11
CA ALA A 75 -5.90 -14.90 3.33
C ALA A 75 -5.61 -16.25 3.99
N THR A 76 -4.92 -16.23 5.12
CA THR A 76 -4.58 -17.42 5.89
C THR A 76 -4.64 -17.16 7.38
N SER A 77 -4.92 -18.20 8.17
CA SER A 77 -4.78 -18.20 9.62
C SER A 77 -3.46 -18.83 10.09
N ASP A 78 -2.59 -19.23 9.16
CA ASP A 78 -1.32 -19.86 9.49
C ASP A 78 -0.36 -18.89 10.17
N VAL A 79 0.43 -19.42 11.08
CA VAL A 79 1.52 -18.65 11.69
C VAL A 79 2.74 -18.76 10.76
N VAL A 80 3.15 -17.62 10.22
CA VAL A 80 4.33 -17.55 9.35
C VAL A 80 5.47 -16.79 10.06
N PRO A 81 6.73 -17.13 9.77
CA PRO A 81 7.87 -16.41 10.32
C PRO A 81 7.93 -14.97 9.79
N GLN A 82 8.67 -14.13 10.49
CA GLN A 82 9.00 -12.79 10.02
C GLN A 82 9.82 -12.86 8.73
N ALA A 83 9.46 -12.03 7.78
CA ALA A 83 10.21 -11.82 6.55
C ALA A 83 11.22 -10.67 6.73
N VAL A 84 12.26 -10.68 5.91
CA VAL A 84 13.20 -9.55 5.80
C VAL A 84 12.51 -8.36 5.14
N PRO A 85 12.88 -7.12 5.49
CA PRO A 85 12.24 -5.93 4.95
C PRO A 85 12.16 -5.89 3.43
N ASP A 86 13.21 -6.28 2.73
CA ASP A 86 13.27 -6.26 1.27
C ASP A 86 12.13 -7.08 0.63
N SER A 87 11.79 -8.25 1.20
CA SER A 87 10.67 -9.07 0.70
C SER A 87 9.33 -8.36 0.84
N VAL A 88 9.12 -7.67 1.96
CA VAL A 88 7.87 -6.93 2.22
C VAL A 88 7.81 -5.68 1.35
N TYR A 89 8.93 -4.95 1.18
CA TYR A 89 8.99 -3.80 0.26
C TYR A 89 8.71 -4.21 -1.19
N SER A 90 9.18 -5.39 -1.62
CA SER A 90 8.87 -5.90 -2.97
C SER A 90 7.36 -6.08 -3.17
N LEU A 91 6.64 -6.59 -2.16
CA LEU A 91 5.17 -6.63 -2.19
C LEU A 91 4.56 -5.24 -2.23
N VAL A 92 5.02 -4.32 -1.37
CA VAL A 92 4.51 -2.93 -1.32
C VAL A 92 4.62 -2.25 -2.68
N PHE A 93 5.77 -2.37 -3.33
CA PHE A 93 5.98 -1.75 -4.65
C PHE A 93 5.13 -2.40 -5.75
N ARG A 94 5.02 -3.73 -5.74
CA ARG A 94 4.16 -4.47 -6.68
C ARG A 94 2.69 -4.07 -6.53
N ASP A 95 2.20 -4.01 -5.31
CA ASP A 95 0.82 -3.66 -5.03
C ASP A 95 0.50 -2.20 -5.40
N LEU A 96 1.40 -1.27 -5.13
CA LEU A 96 1.22 0.13 -5.53
C LEU A 96 1.26 0.29 -7.05
N LYS A 97 2.16 -0.40 -7.73
CA LYS A 97 2.18 -0.40 -9.21
C LYS A 97 0.90 -0.98 -9.79
N TYR A 98 0.40 -2.09 -9.24
CA TYR A 98 -0.90 -2.64 -9.62
C TYR A 98 -2.02 -1.60 -9.48
N ALA A 99 -2.09 -0.92 -8.32
CA ALA A 99 -3.10 0.11 -8.08
C ALA A 99 -3.01 1.28 -9.06
N ILE A 100 -1.80 1.76 -9.35
CA ILE A 100 -1.55 2.86 -10.31
C ILE A 100 -1.99 2.48 -11.72
N GLU A 101 -1.75 1.23 -12.12
CA GLU A 101 -2.10 0.73 -13.44
C GLU A 101 -3.61 0.51 -13.61
N HIS A 102 -4.30 0.05 -12.56
CA HIS A 102 -5.67 -0.43 -12.66
C HIS A 102 -6.72 0.57 -12.16
N ILE A 103 -6.41 1.47 -11.22
CA ILE A 103 -7.36 2.50 -10.80
C ILE A 103 -7.46 3.57 -11.90
N PRO A 104 -8.64 3.77 -12.53
CA PRO A 104 -8.78 4.81 -13.54
C PRO A 104 -8.50 6.20 -12.96
N ALA A 105 -7.80 7.05 -13.71
CA ALA A 105 -7.44 8.40 -13.25
C ALA A 105 -8.67 9.28 -12.92
N ASN A 106 -9.80 9.00 -13.53
CA ASN A 106 -11.07 9.69 -13.30
C ASN A 106 -12.00 8.99 -12.29
N ALA A 107 -11.57 7.88 -11.70
CA ALA A 107 -12.27 7.26 -10.59
C ALA A 107 -12.24 8.20 -9.40
N TYR A 108 -13.15 8.61 -8.72
CA TYR A 108 -13.10 9.48 -7.54
C TYR A 108 -12.49 10.87 -7.82
N PRO A 109 -13.24 11.80 -8.43
CA PRO A 109 -12.77 13.17 -8.70
C PRO A 109 -12.24 13.90 -7.45
N LYS A 110 -11.11 14.58 -7.57
CA LYS A 110 -10.29 15.04 -6.45
C LYS A 110 -10.54 16.46 -5.99
N LYS A 111 -10.94 17.34 -6.89
CA LYS A 111 -11.14 18.78 -6.60
C LYS A 111 -12.22 19.05 -5.56
N ASN A 112 -13.05 18.06 -5.28
CA ASN A 112 -14.09 18.17 -4.28
C ASN A 112 -13.99 16.98 -3.31
N ALA A 113 -13.43 17.20 -2.13
CA ALA A 113 -13.31 16.19 -1.09
C ALA A 113 -14.65 15.57 -0.66
N ALA A 114 -15.76 16.29 -0.82
CA ALA A 114 -17.09 15.76 -0.51
C ALA A 114 -17.55 14.63 -1.46
N THR A 115 -16.91 14.45 -2.60
CA THR A 115 -17.22 13.39 -3.58
C THR A 115 -16.23 12.24 -3.56
N ASN A 116 -15.17 12.32 -2.75
CA ASN A 116 -14.13 11.30 -2.71
C ASN A 116 -14.48 10.12 -1.79
N ASP A 117 -15.26 10.33 -0.75
CA ASP A 117 -15.67 9.33 0.25
C ASP A 117 -14.51 8.57 0.93
N GLY A 118 -13.28 9.07 0.82
CA GLY A 118 -12.10 8.43 1.38
C GLY A 118 -11.54 7.25 0.58
N HIS A 119 -12.02 7.02 -0.64
CA HIS A 119 -11.46 6.00 -1.53
C HIS A 119 -10.02 6.28 -1.94
N VAL A 120 -9.24 5.22 -2.13
CA VAL A 120 -7.88 5.33 -2.67
C VAL A 120 -7.95 5.64 -4.17
N THR A 121 -7.20 6.63 -4.58
CA THR A 121 -7.14 7.05 -5.98
C THR A 121 -5.82 6.63 -6.60
N LYS A 122 -5.75 6.60 -7.95
CA LYS A 122 -4.48 6.42 -8.67
C LYS A 122 -3.40 7.34 -8.11
N TYR A 123 -3.69 8.62 -8.00
CA TYR A 123 -2.74 9.63 -7.50
C TYR A 123 -2.38 9.44 -6.02
N GLY A 124 -3.29 8.90 -5.21
CA GLY A 124 -2.99 8.49 -3.83
C GLY A 124 -1.98 7.35 -3.78
N ALA A 125 -2.14 6.35 -4.64
CA ALA A 125 -1.19 5.23 -4.76
C ALA A 125 0.18 5.71 -5.28
N GLU A 126 0.23 6.63 -6.24
CA GLU A 126 1.46 7.27 -6.73
C GLU A 126 2.19 8.04 -5.64
N ALA A 127 1.47 8.81 -4.82
CA ALA A 127 2.07 9.54 -3.70
C ALA A 127 2.66 8.60 -2.65
N ILE A 128 1.99 7.48 -2.35
CA ILE A 128 2.51 6.46 -1.44
C ILE A 128 3.74 5.79 -2.05
N LEU A 129 3.74 5.49 -3.36
CA LEU A 129 4.87 4.89 -4.07
C LEU A 129 6.13 5.76 -3.98
N ALA A 130 6.00 7.04 -4.30
CA ALA A 130 7.10 8.00 -4.21
C ALA A 130 7.63 8.12 -2.78
N ARG A 131 6.73 8.16 -1.79
CA ARG A 131 7.09 8.20 -0.37
C ARG A 131 7.80 6.92 0.09
N ALA A 132 7.34 5.75 -0.36
CA ALA A 132 7.95 4.47 -0.03
C ALA A 132 9.36 4.36 -0.64
N TYR A 133 9.55 4.84 -1.88
CA TYR A 133 10.88 4.95 -2.50
C TYR A 133 11.82 5.83 -1.67
N LEU A 134 11.38 7.04 -1.32
CA LEU A 134 12.20 7.98 -0.54
C LEU A 134 12.56 7.43 0.84
N PHE A 135 11.62 6.76 1.50
CA PHE A 135 11.88 6.16 2.80
C PHE A 135 12.89 5.01 2.68
N TYR A 136 12.68 4.08 1.71
CA TYR A 136 13.57 2.95 1.52
C TYR A 136 15.00 3.41 1.19
N SER A 137 15.15 4.27 0.18
CA SER A 137 16.47 4.73 -0.25
C SER A 137 17.18 5.55 0.84
N GLY A 138 16.45 6.39 1.58
CA GLY A 138 17.01 7.19 2.65
C GLY A 138 17.37 6.39 3.90
N TYR A 139 16.52 5.44 4.31
CA TYR A 139 16.73 4.66 5.51
C TYR A 139 17.79 3.56 5.33
N TYR A 140 17.71 2.81 4.21
CA TYR A 140 18.66 1.72 3.94
C TYR A 140 19.91 2.18 3.19
N GLY A 141 19.96 3.41 2.69
CA GLY A 141 21.11 3.95 1.95
C GLY A 141 21.38 3.22 0.63
N LYS A 142 20.35 2.62 0.02
CA LYS A 142 20.44 1.86 -1.24
C LYS A 142 19.19 2.05 -2.10
N GLU A 143 19.33 1.88 -3.40
CA GLU A 143 18.22 1.97 -4.35
C GLU A 143 17.40 0.67 -4.33
N PRO A 144 16.05 0.74 -4.47
CA PRO A 144 15.19 -0.43 -4.47
C PRO A 144 15.01 -1.10 -5.85
N ASP A 145 15.93 -0.89 -6.80
CA ASP A 145 15.80 -1.40 -8.19
C ASP A 145 15.58 -2.92 -8.24
N GLN A 146 16.28 -3.67 -7.38
CA GLN A 146 16.14 -5.12 -7.29
C GLN A 146 14.81 -5.58 -6.69
N LEU A 147 14.06 -4.65 -6.09
CA LEU A 147 12.73 -4.88 -5.52
C LEU A 147 11.60 -4.45 -6.46
N GLY A 148 11.94 -4.05 -7.67
CA GLY A 148 10.97 -3.69 -8.71
C GLY A 148 10.53 -2.22 -8.70
N LEU A 149 11.26 -1.32 -8.04
CA LEU A 149 10.98 0.11 -8.05
C LEU A 149 12.26 0.90 -8.32
N THR A 150 12.25 1.72 -9.37
CA THR A 150 13.38 2.60 -9.73
C THR A 150 13.09 4.05 -9.32
N LYS A 151 14.16 4.85 -9.28
CA LYS A 151 14.02 6.31 -9.11
C LYS A 151 13.19 6.95 -10.23
N ALA A 152 13.28 6.42 -11.44
CA ALA A 152 12.51 6.90 -12.58
C ALA A 152 11.00 6.65 -12.37
N ASP A 153 10.62 5.48 -11.85
CA ASP A 153 9.22 5.19 -11.52
C ASP A 153 8.67 6.16 -10.48
N ALA A 154 9.44 6.42 -9.41
CA ALA A 154 9.02 7.35 -8.36
C ALA A 154 8.91 8.80 -8.87
N LEU A 155 9.80 9.21 -9.75
CA LEU A 155 9.75 10.53 -10.40
C LEU A 155 8.55 10.64 -11.32
N ALA A 156 8.30 9.64 -12.17
CA ALA A 156 7.16 9.61 -13.09
C ALA A 156 5.82 9.69 -12.32
N ALA A 157 5.71 9.00 -11.19
CA ALA A 157 4.53 9.11 -10.32
C ALA A 157 4.30 10.54 -9.80
N CYS A 158 5.36 11.21 -9.36
CA CYS A 158 5.26 12.62 -8.95
C CYS A 158 4.87 13.54 -10.11
N GLU A 159 5.45 13.33 -11.30
CA GLU A 159 5.16 14.12 -12.51
C GLU A 159 3.71 13.93 -12.97
N ASP A 160 3.16 12.70 -12.90
CA ASP A 160 1.76 12.43 -13.25
C ASP A 160 0.79 13.14 -12.29
N ILE A 161 1.06 13.12 -10.98
CA ILE A 161 0.28 13.86 -9.99
C ILE A 161 0.27 15.36 -10.31
N ILE A 162 1.44 15.94 -10.60
CA ILE A 162 1.58 17.37 -10.92
C ILE A 162 0.84 17.69 -12.23
N ALA A 163 1.04 16.88 -13.27
CA ALA A 163 0.43 17.08 -14.59
C ALA A 163 -1.09 16.95 -14.55
N SER A 164 -1.66 16.19 -13.62
CA SER A 164 -3.11 16.02 -13.46
C SER A 164 -3.84 17.33 -13.16
N GLY A 165 -3.16 18.30 -12.51
CA GLY A 165 -3.77 19.55 -12.06
C GLY A 165 -4.91 19.37 -11.04
N GLU A 166 -5.04 18.17 -10.46
CA GLU A 166 -6.09 17.83 -9.48
C GLU A 166 -5.75 18.33 -8.07
N PHE A 167 -4.47 18.57 -7.81
CA PHE A 167 -3.94 18.96 -6.50
C PHE A 167 -3.15 20.26 -6.61
N SER A 168 -3.29 21.14 -5.62
CA SER A 168 -2.64 22.46 -5.53
C SER A 168 -1.76 22.53 -4.28
#